data_4817aeeced8558f45cf2fc81d24f3f49
#
_entry.id   4817aeeced8558f45cf2fc81d24f3f49
#
_cell.length_a   1.000
_cell.length_b   1.000
_cell.length_c   1.000
_cell.angle_alpha   90.00
_cell.angle_beta   90.00
_cell.angle_gamma   90.00
#
_symmetry.space_group_name_H-M   'P 1'
#
loop_
_entity.id
_entity.type
_entity.pdbx_description
1 polymer ?
#
loop_
_entity_poly.entity_id
_entity_poly.type
_entity_poly.pdbx_seq_one_letter_code
_entity_poly.pdbx_strand_id
1 'polypeptide(L)'
;MLRILLTIAVGACVGWGLGHLQASMSTSGFEERFSSARTTLSEANGEITSEALAAQSTGTPKLEVVGGNEFRFGTMQHGNSMSHTFVFRNIGDGPLTLDLGGSTCKCTVGRLKSSVLKPGEETDVTLTWTPVAANPDFSQSATIHTNAADTPEVQLSVRGQVAGSFVIEPPELALGDISVTDTVTRKFYVFTYLERSTELKDFRWSDAKSAEKIKLTAHKVELDPEKFPEHRSAFSVHEVDVTIEPGLQLGLLNSRITFATDLDEQVGTLELPVTARVAGDFTFVGGPSYDSRLNVLKFGTVKSSEGAEVGMSLVVQGDQRDQVAPEVVTVRPSDALKVTVGEPKLVGERKYFPLKFEVPKGAPETHFSGASPKDFGSVVLKTNHDLVKEISIHVQLNVVK
;
A
#
# COMPACT_ATOMS: atom_id res chain seq x y z
N MET A 1 -29.37 -46.70 29.19
CA MET A 1 -29.97 -45.65 28.34
C MET A 1 -31.02 -44.81 29.06
N LEU A 2 -31.99 -45.40 29.76
CA LEU A 2 -33.07 -44.64 30.43
C LEU A 2 -32.57 -43.63 31.49
N ARG A 3 -31.51 -43.94 32.26
CA ARG A 3 -30.92 -43.03 33.28
C ARG A 3 -30.22 -41.81 32.69
N ILE A 4 -29.62 -41.93 31.49
CA ILE A 4 -28.92 -40.83 30.80
C ILE A 4 -29.95 -39.85 30.20
N LEU A 5 -31.04 -40.37 29.64
CA LEU A 5 -32.13 -39.53 29.13
C LEU A 5 -32.85 -38.75 30.26
N LEU A 6 -32.99 -39.33 31.44
CA LEU A 6 -33.59 -38.65 32.58
C LEU A 6 -32.71 -37.50 33.11
N THR A 7 -31.40 -37.67 33.16
CA THR A 7 -30.47 -36.61 33.56
C THR A 7 -30.42 -35.47 32.59
N ILE A 8 -30.48 -35.71 31.27
CA ILE A 8 -30.51 -34.66 30.24
C ILE A 8 -31.84 -33.89 30.33
N ALA A 9 -32.96 -34.55 30.53
CA ALA A 9 -34.27 -33.89 30.66
C ALA A 9 -34.37 -33.00 31.90
N VAL A 10 -33.86 -33.47 33.06
CA VAL A 10 -33.82 -32.65 34.29
C VAL A 10 -32.88 -31.47 34.15
N GLY A 11 -31.69 -31.62 33.52
CA GLY A 11 -30.76 -30.56 33.24
C GLY A 11 -31.32 -29.47 32.32
N ALA A 12 -32.06 -29.85 31.29
CA ALA A 12 -32.75 -28.93 30.37
C ALA A 12 -33.85 -28.12 31.05
N CYS A 13 -34.67 -28.77 31.90
CA CYS A 13 -35.73 -28.07 32.65
C CYS A 13 -35.19 -27.09 33.69
N VAL A 14 -34.09 -27.44 34.40
CA VAL A 14 -33.44 -26.55 35.36
C VAL A 14 -32.76 -25.39 34.66
N GLY A 15 -32.08 -25.64 33.55
CA GLY A 15 -31.44 -24.61 32.74
C GLY A 15 -32.44 -23.62 32.13
N TRP A 16 -33.59 -24.12 31.65
CA TRP A 16 -34.64 -23.26 31.08
C TRP A 16 -35.35 -22.44 32.19
N GLY A 17 -35.59 -23.03 33.36
CA GLY A 17 -36.18 -22.36 34.51
C GLY A 17 -35.31 -21.26 35.06
N LEU A 18 -34.00 -21.50 35.23
CA LEU A 18 -33.03 -20.48 35.69
C LEU A 18 -32.82 -19.37 34.65
N GLY A 19 -32.79 -19.70 33.35
CA GLY A 19 -32.69 -18.71 32.27
C GLY A 19 -33.92 -17.78 32.22
N HIS A 20 -35.10 -18.32 32.42
CA HIS A 20 -36.35 -17.53 32.46
C HIS A 20 -36.45 -16.65 33.71
N LEU A 21 -35.97 -17.11 34.87
CA LEU A 21 -35.93 -16.32 36.10
C LEU A 21 -34.92 -15.17 35.98
N GLN A 22 -33.78 -15.40 35.38
CA GLN A 22 -32.72 -14.37 35.18
C GLN A 22 -33.15 -13.32 34.14
N ALA A 23 -33.85 -13.73 33.07
CA ALA A 23 -34.41 -12.81 32.09
C ALA A 23 -35.56 -11.95 32.68
N SER A 24 -36.43 -12.52 33.49
CA SER A 24 -37.52 -11.75 34.12
C SER A 24 -37.04 -10.77 35.20
N MET A 25 -35.97 -11.11 35.94
CA MET A 25 -35.34 -10.18 36.90
C MET A 25 -34.58 -9.03 36.24
N SER A 26 -34.03 -9.22 35.05
CA SER A 26 -33.29 -8.16 34.33
C SER A 26 -34.22 -7.17 33.60
N THR A 27 -35.43 -7.60 33.20
CA THR A 27 -36.36 -6.73 32.47
C THR A 27 -37.29 -5.94 33.41
N SER A 28 -37.70 -6.49 34.55
CA SER A 28 -38.61 -5.79 35.48
C SER A 28 -37.95 -4.56 36.17
N GLY A 29 -36.66 -4.64 36.44
CA GLY A 29 -35.92 -3.49 37.03
C GLY A 29 -35.61 -2.36 36.04
N PHE A 30 -35.73 -2.64 34.74
CA PHE A 30 -35.48 -1.62 33.70
C PHE A 30 -36.75 -0.84 33.37
N GLU A 31 -37.89 -1.52 33.28
CA GLU A 31 -39.18 -0.86 33.00
C GLU A 31 -39.67 0.03 34.15
N GLU A 32 -39.52 -0.38 35.42
CA GLU A 32 -39.87 0.46 36.57
C GLU A 32 -39.02 1.75 36.70
N ARG A 33 -37.73 1.72 36.34
CA ARG A 33 -36.89 2.91 36.37
C ARG A 33 -37.23 3.91 35.27
N PHE A 34 -37.72 3.47 34.11
CA PHE A 34 -38.11 4.35 33.02
C PHE A 34 -39.57 4.79 33.10
N SER A 35 -40.46 4.01 33.70
CA SER A 35 -41.84 4.44 33.91
C SER A 35 -41.96 5.51 35.01
N SER A 36 -41.19 5.36 36.11
CA SER A 36 -41.18 6.37 37.20
C SER A 36 -40.52 7.68 36.75
N ALA A 37 -39.50 7.65 35.87
CA ALA A 37 -38.89 8.86 35.31
C ALA A 37 -39.85 9.62 34.37
N ARG A 38 -40.78 8.91 33.68
CA ARG A 38 -41.80 9.53 32.84
C ARG A 38 -42.91 10.21 33.63
N THR A 39 -43.27 9.66 34.79
CA THR A 39 -44.38 10.19 35.60
C THR A 39 -43.95 11.39 36.48
N THR A 40 -42.68 11.49 36.90
CA THR A 40 -42.18 12.59 37.70
C THR A 40 -41.79 13.86 36.92
N LEU A 41 -41.67 13.75 35.58
CA LEU A 41 -41.39 14.90 34.71
C LEU A 41 -42.69 15.59 34.21
N SER A 42 -43.86 15.01 34.47
CA SER A 42 -45.14 15.56 34.02
C SER A 42 -45.78 16.53 35.01
N GLU A 43 -45.30 16.67 36.23
CA GLU A 43 -46.00 17.45 37.29
C GLU A 43 -45.23 18.62 37.88
N ALA A 44 -44.04 18.94 37.42
CA ALA A 44 -43.27 20.06 37.92
C ALA A 44 -42.85 21.03 36.79
N ASN A 45 -43.52 22.13 36.72
CA ASN A 45 -43.25 23.34 35.92
C ASN A 45 -43.38 23.21 34.40
N GLY A 46 -44.21 24.09 33.86
CA GLY A 46 -44.45 24.38 32.44
C GLY A 46 -43.20 24.61 31.56
N GLU A 47 -42.29 23.64 31.54
CA GLU A 47 -41.20 23.55 30.53
C GLU A 47 -41.81 23.05 29.22
N ILE A 48 -41.85 23.95 28.29
CA ILE A 48 -42.18 23.73 26.88
C ILE A 48 -41.26 22.62 26.38
N THR A 49 -41.76 21.39 26.15
CA THR A 49 -41.03 20.29 25.58
C THR A 49 -40.53 20.70 24.18
N SER A 50 -39.38 20.18 23.75
CA SER A 50 -38.78 20.43 22.43
C SER A 50 -39.81 20.16 21.29
N GLU A 51 -40.75 19.22 21.47
CA GLU A 51 -41.86 18.94 20.57
C GLU A 51 -42.91 20.09 20.57
N ALA A 52 -43.17 20.74 21.71
CA ALA A 52 -44.10 21.85 21.75
C ALA A 52 -43.52 23.15 21.13
N LEU A 53 -42.21 23.32 21.18
CA LEU A 53 -41.52 24.42 20.48
C LEU A 53 -41.50 24.16 18.96
N ALA A 54 -41.30 22.92 18.52
CA ALA A 54 -41.35 22.54 17.11
C ALA A 54 -42.75 22.67 16.51
N ALA A 55 -43.80 22.43 17.31
CA ALA A 55 -45.22 22.54 16.85
C ALA A 55 -45.72 23.97 16.71
N GLN A 56 -45.00 24.99 17.22
CA GLN A 56 -45.41 26.41 17.16
C GLN A 56 -44.64 27.25 16.12
N SER A 57 -43.69 26.71 15.43
CA SER A 57 -42.89 27.46 14.45
C SER A 57 -43.27 27.08 13.01
N THR A 58 -43.90 28.00 12.33
CA THR A 58 -44.13 27.94 10.88
C THR A 58 -42.84 28.33 10.17
N GLY A 59 -42.12 27.33 9.65
CA GLY A 59 -40.90 27.58 8.88
C GLY A 59 -40.26 26.27 8.45
N THR A 60 -39.41 26.31 7.43
CA THR A 60 -38.71 25.14 6.86
C THR A 60 -37.29 25.12 7.39
N PRO A 61 -36.90 24.11 8.20
CA PRO A 61 -35.51 23.95 8.64
C PRO A 61 -34.63 23.54 7.47
N LYS A 62 -33.39 24.06 7.42
CA LYS A 62 -32.37 23.66 6.45
C LYS A 62 -31.03 23.55 7.15
N LEU A 63 -30.34 22.45 6.90
CA LEU A 63 -29.02 22.23 7.45
C LEU A 63 -27.92 22.59 6.45
N GLU A 64 -26.91 23.28 6.94
CA GLU A 64 -25.61 23.42 6.30
C GLU A 64 -24.55 22.82 7.23
N VAL A 65 -23.65 21.97 6.69
CA VAL A 65 -22.42 21.58 7.39
C VAL A 65 -21.29 22.44 6.85
N VAL A 66 -20.84 23.38 7.67
CA VAL A 66 -19.83 24.36 7.26
C VAL A 66 -18.49 23.67 7.01
N GLY A 67 -17.97 23.81 5.79
CA GLY A 67 -16.73 23.14 5.40
C GLY A 67 -16.87 21.69 4.94
N GLY A 68 -18.11 21.15 4.93
CA GLY A 68 -18.38 19.78 4.48
C GLY A 68 -18.47 18.77 5.62
N ASN A 69 -18.80 17.54 5.25
CA ASN A 69 -19.08 16.43 6.17
C ASN A 69 -17.98 15.34 6.20
N GLU A 70 -16.86 15.57 5.51
CA GLU A 70 -15.68 14.70 5.52
C GLU A 70 -14.45 15.46 6.01
N PHE A 71 -13.73 14.87 6.97
CA PHE A 71 -12.44 15.38 7.43
C PHE A 71 -11.33 14.36 7.13
N ARG A 72 -10.27 14.83 6.48
CA ARG A 72 -9.05 14.05 6.21
C ARG A 72 -7.96 14.44 7.18
N PHE A 73 -7.57 13.52 8.07
CA PHE A 73 -6.59 13.79 9.11
C PHE A 73 -5.13 13.50 8.70
N GLY A 74 -4.90 13.02 7.46
CA GLY A 74 -3.56 12.61 7.01
C GLY A 74 -3.15 11.28 7.63
N THR A 75 -1.97 11.25 8.25
CA THR A 75 -1.44 10.06 8.92
C THR A 75 -1.31 10.29 10.42
N MET A 76 -1.70 9.29 11.22
CA MET A 76 -1.54 9.28 12.68
C MET A 76 -1.06 7.92 13.16
N GLN A 77 -0.42 7.86 14.34
CA GLN A 77 -0.03 6.59 14.96
C GLN A 77 -1.25 5.91 15.62
N HIS A 78 -1.32 4.59 15.54
CA HIS A 78 -2.31 3.83 16.32
C HIS A 78 -2.11 4.03 17.82
N GLY A 79 -3.19 3.96 18.58
CA GLY A 79 -3.20 4.22 20.04
C GLY A 79 -3.34 5.69 20.42
N ASN A 80 -3.02 6.63 19.54
CA ASN A 80 -3.26 8.05 19.75
C ASN A 80 -4.71 8.42 19.48
N SER A 81 -5.22 9.42 20.20
CA SER A 81 -6.54 9.98 20.01
C SER A 81 -6.46 11.26 19.18
N MET A 82 -7.39 11.42 18.24
CA MET A 82 -7.58 12.65 17.47
C MET A 82 -9.06 13.03 17.46
N SER A 83 -9.33 14.31 17.31
CA SER A 83 -10.71 14.81 17.23
C SER A 83 -10.83 15.87 16.14
N HIS A 84 -12.02 15.97 15.56
CA HIS A 84 -12.41 17.03 14.64
C HIS A 84 -13.81 17.51 14.96
N THR A 85 -14.02 18.83 14.83
CA THR A 85 -15.30 19.48 15.10
C THR A 85 -15.92 19.94 13.79
N PHE A 86 -17.10 19.40 13.48
CA PHE A 86 -17.95 19.85 12.40
C PHE A 86 -18.92 20.92 12.91
N VAL A 87 -19.08 22.01 12.20
CA VAL A 87 -19.99 23.09 12.54
C VAL A 87 -21.28 22.93 11.74
N PHE A 88 -22.40 22.80 12.43
CA PHE A 88 -23.74 22.70 11.86
C PHE A 88 -24.42 24.04 11.99
N ARG A 89 -25.00 24.54 10.92
CA ARG A 89 -25.73 25.82 10.86
C ARG A 89 -27.14 25.57 10.35
N ASN A 90 -28.13 26.20 10.99
CA ASN A 90 -29.48 26.26 10.47
C ASN A 90 -29.62 27.46 9.51
N ILE A 91 -29.66 27.19 8.22
CA ILE A 91 -29.86 28.20 7.15
C ILE A 91 -31.31 28.33 6.71
N GLY A 92 -32.23 27.64 7.39
CA GLY A 92 -33.66 27.70 7.15
C GLY A 92 -34.33 28.80 7.98
N ASP A 93 -35.64 28.94 7.83
CA ASP A 93 -36.50 29.86 8.57
C ASP A 93 -37.35 29.20 9.67
N GLY A 94 -37.24 27.84 9.81
CA GLY A 94 -37.82 27.07 10.89
C GLY A 94 -36.75 26.44 11.82
N PRO A 95 -37.15 25.96 13.01
CA PRO A 95 -36.24 25.32 13.94
C PRO A 95 -35.71 23.99 13.39
N LEU A 96 -34.40 23.81 13.43
CA LEU A 96 -33.72 22.59 13.04
C LEU A 96 -33.47 21.75 14.27
N THR A 97 -33.97 20.51 14.28
CA THR A 97 -33.66 19.51 15.31
C THR A 97 -32.57 18.57 14.84
N LEU A 98 -31.64 18.23 15.73
CA LEU A 98 -30.55 17.33 15.49
C LEU A 98 -30.62 16.19 16.51
N ASP A 99 -30.52 14.96 16.03
CA ASP A 99 -30.48 13.76 16.87
C ASP A 99 -29.28 12.87 16.50
N LEU A 100 -28.62 12.33 17.51
CA LEU A 100 -27.46 11.45 17.32
C LEU A 100 -27.94 10.08 16.91
N GLY A 101 -27.61 9.69 15.69
CA GLY A 101 -27.84 8.35 15.15
C GLY A 101 -26.74 7.37 15.52
N GLY A 102 -26.61 6.30 14.73
CA GLY A 102 -25.59 5.27 14.90
C GLY A 102 -24.17 5.76 14.58
N SER A 103 -23.19 5.15 15.22
CA SER A 103 -21.77 5.30 14.91
C SER A 103 -21.19 3.94 14.51
N THR A 104 -20.33 3.88 13.49
CA THR A 104 -19.76 2.62 12.98
C THR A 104 -18.74 1.97 13.92
N CYS A 105 -18.29 2.67 14.95
CA CYS A 105 -17.45 2.11 16.01
C CYS A 105 -17.35 3.01 17.26
N LYS A 106 -16.36 2.72 18.12
CA LYS A 106 -16.06 3.42 19.39
C LYS A 106 -15.70 4.93 19.23
N CYS A 107 -16.14 5.58 18.13
CA CYS A 107 -16.12 7.02 18.05
C CYS A 107 -17.06 7.58 19.12
N THR A 108 -16.52 8.33 20.02
CA THR A 108 -17.34 9.10 20.94
C THR A 108 -17.81 10.34 20.16
N VAL A 109 -19.07 10.34 19.75
CA VAL A 109 -19.71 11.57 19.31
C VAL A 109 -19.86 12.43 20.55
N GLY A 110 -19.21 13.58 20.58
CA GLY A 110 -19.35 14.54 21.68
C GLY A 110 -20.83 14.93 21.80
N ARG A 111 -21.21 15.37 23.00
CA ARG A 111 -22.57 15.91 23.22
C ARG A 111 -22.82 17.07 22.27
N LEU A 112 -23.97 17.06 21.56
CA LEU A 112 -24.48 18.25 20.90
C LEU A 112 -24.62 19.34 21.98
N LYS A 113 -24.06 20.52 21.74
CA LYS A 113 -24.28 21.69 22.60
C LYS A 113 -25.74 22.10 22.65
N SER A 114 -26.43 21.95 21.50
CA SER A 114 -27.86 22.17 21.37
C SER A 114 -28.43 21.15 20.39
N SER A 115 -29.54 20.49 20.75
CA SER A 115 -30.29 19.59 19.89
C SER A 115 -31.31 20.32 19.03
N VAL A 116 -31.56 21.61 19.26
CA VAL A 116 -32.49 22.46 18.48
C VAL A 116 -31.77 23.77 18.18
N LEU A 117 -31.71 24.09 16.89
CA LEU A 117 -31.12 25.34 16.37
C LEU A 117 -32.22 26.24 15.79
N LYS A 118 -32.30 27.48 16.27
CA LYS A 118 -33.12 28.49 15.64
C LYS A 118 -32.52 28.92 14.29
N PRO A 119 -33.27 29.59 13.44
CA PRO A 119 -32.76 30.20 12.21
C PRO A 119 -31.49 31.01 12.45
N GLY A 120 -30.41 30.67 11.71
CA GLY A 120 -29.09 31.32 11.81
C GLY A 120 -28.20 30.84 12.95
N GLU A 121 -28.65 29.97 13.86
CA GLU A 121 -27.82 29.42 14.95
C GLU A 121 -26.90 28.31 14.46
N GLU A 122 -25.77 28.15 15.16
CA GLU A 122 -24.75 27.13 14.92
C GLU A 122 -24.57 26.24 16.14
N THR A 123 -24.14 24.99 15.90
CA THR A 123 -23.70 24.06 16.95
C THR A 123 -22.51 23.23 16.45
N ASP A 124 -21.70 22.78 17.43
CA ASP A 124 -20.53 21.95 17.20
C ASP A 124 -20.88 20.48 17.38
N VAL A 125 -20.43 19.65 16.45
CA VAL A 125 -20.44 18.19 16.52
C VAL A 125 -19.02 17.67 16.45
N THR A 126 -18.47 17.20 17.55
CA THR A 126 -17.08 16.72 17.62
C THR A 126 -17.05 15.20 17.51
N LEU A 127 -16.29 14.68 16.54
CA LEU A 127 -15.93 13.28 16.46
C LEU A 127 -14.55 13.08 17.07
N THR A 128 -14.41 12.08 17.94
CA THR A 128 -13.11 11.65 18.51
C THR A 128 -12.89 10.20 18.17
N TRP A 129 -11.70 9.84 17.70
CA TRP A 129 -11.35 8.47 17.34
C TRP A 129 -9.98 8.09 17.90
N THR A 130 -9.83 6.81 18.26
CA THR A 130 -8.61 6.22 18.80
C THR A 130 -8.39 4.87 18.12
N PRO A 131 -7.66 4.81 16.99
CA PRO A 131 -7.39 3.56 16.30
C PRO A 131 -6.52 2.65 17.14
N VAL A 132 -6.84 1.36 17.20
CA VAL A 132 -6.12 0.36 18.00
C VAL A 132 -5.08 -0.44 17.21
N ALA A 133 -5.09 -0.32 15.87
CA ALA A 133 -4.17 -1.00 14.98
C ALA A 133 -3.87 -0.15 13.75
N ALA A 134 -2.74 -0.39 13.10
CA ALA A 134 -2.39 0.23 11.84
C ALA A 134 -3.41 -0.14 10.74
N ASN A 135 -3.80 0.86 9.96
CA ASN A 135 -4.75 0.70 8.84
C ASN A 135 -4.49 1.80 7.80
N PRO A 136 -4.02 1.46 6.59
CA PRO A 136 -3.73 2.44 5.54
C PRO A 136 -4.98 3.17 5.01
N ASP A 137 -6.15 2.54 5.13
CA ASP A 137 -7.44 3.07 4.63
C ASP A 137 -8.43 3.23 5.78
N PHE A 138 -8.00 3.91 6.85
CA PHE A 138 -8.85 4.13 8.01
C PHE A 138 -10.01 5.08 7.66
N SER A 139 -11.22 4.64 7.99
CA SER A 139 -12.44 5.45 7.86
C SER A 139 -13.39 5.12 9.00
N GLN A 140 -13.93 6.17 9.61
CA GLN A 140 -15.01 6.06 10.60
C GLN A 140 -16.08 7.11 10.31
N SER A 141 -17.32 6.81 10.66
CA SER A 141 -18.44 7.71 10.44
C SER A 141 -19.42 7.72 11.60
N ALA A 142 -20.15 8.82 11.71
CA ALA A 142 -21.28 8.99 12.61
C ALA A 142 -22.46 9.60 11.84
N THR A 143 -23.66 9.15 12.15
CA THR A 143 -24.87 9.60 11.54
C THR A 143 -25.59 10.61 12.45
N ILE A 144 -26.05 11.71 11.89
CA ILE A 144 -26.88 12.72 12.55
C ILE A 144 -28.22 12.76 11.81
N HIS A 145 -29.31 12.52 12.52
CA HIS A 145 -30.66 12.68 11.99
C HIS A 145 -31.16 14.11 12.18
N THR A 146 -31.92 14.60 11.23
CA THR A 146 -32.48 15.96 11.26
C THR A 146 -33.94 15.98 10.84
N ASN A 147 -34.64 17.05 11.17
CA ASN A 147 -36.00 17.31 10.66
C ASN A 147 -36.00 18.14 9.35
N ALA A 148 -34.84 18.42 8.76
CA ALA A 148 -34.75 19.08 7.46
C ALA A 148 -35.14 18.11 6.36
N ALA A 149 -36.20 18.40 5.58
CA ALA A 149 -36.72 17.51 4.54
C ALA A 149 -35.67 17.20 3.43
N ASP A 150 -34.81 18.19 3.12
CA ASP A 150 -33.77 18.07 2.11
C ASP A 150 -32.57 17.25 2.62
N THR A 151 -32.40 17.13 3.94
CA THR A 151 -31.24 16.50 4.57
C THR A 151 -31.66 15.78 5.86
N PRO A 152 -32.51 14.75 5.77
CA PRO A 152 -33.05 14.04 6.95
C PRO A 152 -31.96 13.27 7.71
N GLU A 153 -30.84 13.00 7.04
CA GLU A 153 -29.69 12.27 7.57
C GLU A 153 -28.40 12.84 7.01
N VAL A 154 -27.42 13.10 7.89
CA VAL A 154 -26.07 13.51 7.52
C VAL A 154 -25.09 12.50 8.09
N GLN A 155 -24.24 11.95 7.22
CA GLN A 155 -23.12 11.14 7.62
C GLN A 155 -21.85 11.98 7.70
N LEU A 156 -21.33 12.17 8.91
CA LEU A 156 -20.01 12.73 9.15
C LEU A 156 -18.97 11.65 9.02
N SER A 157 -17.85 11.91 8.35
CA SER A 157 -16.78 10.94 8.18
C SER A 157 -15.41 11.53 8.50
N VAL A 158 -14.54 10.72 9.09
CA VAL A 158 -13.13 11.00 9.28
C VAL A 158 -12.33 9.93 8.55
N ARG A 159 -11.35 10.34 7.75
CA ARG A 159 -10.53 9.45 6.92
C ARG A 159 -9.06 9.80 7.00
N GLY A 160 -8.21 8.79 6.88
CA GLY A 160 -6.76 8.96 6.85
C GLY A 160 -6.04 7.64 6.96
N GLN A 161 -4.75 7.72 7.14
CA GLN A 161 -3.89 6.56 7.36
C GLN A 161 -3.56 6.43 8.85
N VAL A 162 -3.71 5.23 9.39
CA VAL A 162 -3.22 4.89 10.72
C VAL A 162 -1.92 4.13 10.57
N ALA A 163 -0.81 4.81 10.90
CA ALA A 163 0.53 4.28 10.79
C ALA A 163 0.90 3.36 11.96
N GLY A 164 1.86 2.48 11.71
CA GLY A 164 2.67 1.87 12.75
C GLY A 164 3.67 2.89 13.33
N SER A 165 4.84 2.40 13.72
CA SER A 165 5.89 3.29 14.26
C SER A 165 6.59 4.12 13.19
N PHE A 166 6.61 3.65 11.94
CA PHE A 166 7.29 4.27 10.80
C PHE A 166 6.45 4.23 9.53
N VAL A 167 6.61 5.26 8.70
CA VAL A 167 6.11 5.30 7.32
C VAL A 167 7.25 5.68 6.40
N ILE A 168 7.37 4.98 5.27
CA ILE A 168 8.32 5.29 4.20
C ILE A 168 7.56 5.91 3.04
N GLU A 169 8.03 7.05 2.53
CA GLU A 169 7.42 7.73 1.39
C GLU A 169 8.47 8.16 0.36
N PRO A 170 8.29 7.81 -0.92
CA PRO A 170 7.22 6.93 -1.41
C PRO A 170 7.40 5.47 -0.93
N PRO A 171 6.33 4.65 -0.94
CA PRO A 171 6.40 3.25 -0.50
C PRO A 171 7.19 2.34 -1.45
N GLU A 172 7.54 2.85 -2.63
CA GLU A 172 8.39 2.22 -3.64
C GLU A 172 9.18 3.30 -4.39
N LEU A 173 10.46 3.05 -4.67
CA LEU A 173 11.27 3.87 -5.58
C LEU A 173 11.18 3.31 -7.01
N ALA A 174 10.17 3.74 -7.75
CA ALA A 174 10.04 3.47 -9.18
C ALA A 174 10.87 4.48 -9.98
N LEU A 175 12.06 4.09 -10.40
CA LEU A 175 13.02 4.98 -11.09
C LEU A 175 12.72 5.17 -12.58
N GLY A 176 11.84 4.32 -13.15
CA GLY A 176 11.55 4.31 -14.58
C GLY A 176 12.73 3.80 -15.42
N ASP A 177 12.89 4.36 -16.62
CA ASP A 177 14.06 4.08 -17.48
C ASP A 177 15.25 4.94 -17.01
N ILE A 178 16.37 4.29 -16.70
CA ILE A 178 17.62 4.94 -16.32
C ILE A 178 18.73 4.51 -17.26
N SER A 179 19.67 5.42 -17.56
CA SER A 179 20.82 5.11 -18.39
C SER A 179 21.92 4.42 -17.59
N VAL A 180 22.55 3.42 -18.19
CA VAL A 180 23.73 2.75 -17.60
C VAL A 180 24.93 3.67 -17.43
N THR A 181 24.96 4.78 -18.18
CA THR A 181 26.06 5.77 -18.17
C THR A 181 25.84 6.89 -17.17
N ASP A 182 24.63 7.08 -16.69
CA ASP A 182 24.28 8.24 -15.89
C ASP A 182 24.30 7.95 -14.39
N THR A 183 24.67 8.98 -13.63
CA THR A 183 24.44 8.98 -12.18
C THR A 183 23.00 9.40 -11.91
N VAL A 184 22.26 8.56 -11.19
CA VAL A 184 20.87 8.84 -10.83
C VAL A 184 20.77 9.06 -9.34
N THR A 185 20.25 10.22 -8.92
CA THR A 185 19.96 10.51 -7.51
C THR A 185 18.46 10.59 -7.28
N ARG A 186 17.98 9.94 -6.25
CA ARG A 186 16.58 9.96 -5.79
C ARG A 186 16.55 10.06 -4.28
N LYS A 187 15.39 10.43 -3.76
CA LYS A 187 15.16 10.59 -2.33
C LYS A 187 13.94 9.81 -1.90
N PHE A 188 13.97 9.34 -0.66
CA PHE A 188 12.80 8.90 0.06
C PHE A 188 12.85 9.43 1.49
N TYR A 189 11.70 9.40 2.15
CA TYR A 189 11.55 9.92 3.50
C TYR A 189 11.09 8.82 4.44
N VAL A 190 11.60 8.83 5.65
CA VAL A 190 11.17 7.92 6.72
C VAL A 190 10.62 8.76 7.86
N PHE A 191 9.31 8.69 8.04
CA PHE A 191 8.59 9.38 9.10
C PHE A 191 8.49 8.49 10.32
N THR A 192 8.82 9.04 11.49
CA THR A 192 8.71 8.36 12.78
C THR A 192 7.54 8.95 13.56
N TYR A 193 6.65 8.09 14.05
CA TYR A 193 5.49 8.47 14.87
C TYR A 193 5.69 8.14 16.36
N LEU A 194 6.83 7.56 16.70
CA LEU A 194 7.22 7.37 18.10
C LEU A 194 7.69 8.70 18.68
N GLU A 195 7.23 9.05 19.88
CA GLU A 195 7.60 10.28 20.59
C GLU A 195 9.03 10.22 21.15
N ARG A 196 9.99 9.85 20.31
CA ARG A 196 11.42 9.83 20.63
C ARG A 196 12.27 9.98 19.38
N SER A 197 13.47 10.52 19.55
CA SER A 197 14.47 10.55 18.49
C SER A 197 14.85 9.13 18.10
N THR A 198 14.95 8.88 16.82
CA THR A 198 15.29 7.58 16.23
C THR A 198 16.38 7.81 15.19
N GLU A 199 17.34 6.90 15.08
CA GLU A 199 18.37 6.92 14.05
C GLU A 199 18.18 5.76 13.09
N LEU A 200 18.46 6.00 11.80
CA LEU A 200 18.45 4.98 10.76
C LEU A 200 19.87 4.45 10.57
N LYS A 201 20.02 3.12 10.51
CA LYS A 201 21.32 2.45 10.42
C LYS A 201 21.25 1.20 9.55
N ASP A 202 22.42 0.59 9.29
CA ASP A 202 22.56 -0.70 8.64
C ASP A 202 21.88 -0.78 7.25
N PHE A 203 22.03 0.30 6.47
CA PHE A 203 21.50 0.32 5.11
C PHE A 203 22.16 -0.76 4.25
N ARG A 204 21.32 -1.54 3.55
CA ARG A 204 21.76 -2.61 2.65
C ARG A 204 20.96 -2.57 1.36
N TRP A 205 21.65 -2.86 0.27
CA TRP A 205 21.07 -3.12 -1.02
C TRP A 205 20.99 -4.62 -1.25
N SER A 206 19.83 -5.15 -1.68
CA SER A 206 19.59 -6.61 -1.72
C SER A 206 20.36 -7.34 -2.81
N ASP A 207 20.72 -6.68 -3.91
CA ASP A 207 21.51 -7.28 -4.99
C ASP A 207 23.01 -7.02 -4.78
N ALA A 208 23.72 -8.05 -4.34
CA ALA A 208 25.17 -7.96 -4.05
C ALA A 208 26.01 -7.57 -5.26
N LYS A 209 25.57 -7.84 -6.50
CA LYS A 209 26.33 -7.50 -7.73
C LYS A 209 26.34 -6.02 -8.03
N SER A 210 25.29 -5.31 -7.68
CA SER A 210 25.17 -3.87 -7.90
C SER A 210 25.38 -3.04 -6.64
N ALA A 211 25.54 -3.67 -5.47
CA ALA A 211 25.65 -2.96 -4.19
C ALA A 211 26.78 -1.92 -4.14
N GLU A 212 27.92 -2.18 -4.78
CA GLU A 212 29.04 -1.25 -4.85
C GLU A 212 28.75 0.04 -5.65
N LYS A 213 27.70 0.02 -6.48
CA LYS A 213 27.24 1.15 -7.29
C LYS A 213 26.20 2.00 -6.59
N ILE A 214 25.76 1.60 -5.39
CA ILE A 214 24.66 2.24 -4.68
C ILE A 214 25.20 2.92 -3.43
N LYS A 215 24.99 4.24 -3.33
CA LYS A 215 25.31 5.01 -2.13
C LYS A 215 24.02 5.45 -1.46
N LEU A 216 23.92 5.20 -0.17
CA LEU A 216 22.78 5.54 0.67
C LEU A 216 23.25 6.44 1.80
N THR A 217 22.63 7.61 1.93
CA THR A 217 22.99 8.58 2.97
C THR A 217 21.71 9.11 3.61
N ALA A 218 21.57 8.96 4.92
CA ALA A 218 20.42 9.42 5.68
C ALA A 218 20.74 10.70 6.45
N HIS A 219 19.83 11.64 6.43
CA HIS A 219 19.89 12.89 7.15
C HIS A 219 18.60 13.14 7.90
N LYS A 220 18.68 13.48 9.18
CA LYS A 220 17.53 13.99 9.91
C LYS A 220 17.26 15.41 9.41
N VAL A 221 16.01 15.66 9.01
CA VAL A 221 15.57 16.97 8.54
C VAL A 221 14.43 17.49 9.40
N GLU A 222 14.18 18.80 9.32
CA GLU A 222 13.04 19.41 10.01
C GLU A 222 11.74 18.99 9.32
N LEU A 223 10.74 18.62 10.12
CA LEU A 223 9.41 18.30 9.63
C LEU A 223 8.69 19.60 9.22
N ASP A 224 8.52 19.78 7.93
CA ASP A 224 7.77 20.89 7.35
C ASP A 224 6.31 20.44 7.08
N PRO A 225 5.33 20.94 7.83
CA PRO A 225 3.91 20.58 7.63
C PRO A 225 3.32 21.06 6.31
N GLU A 226 3.92 22.05 5.63
CA GLU A 226 3.50 22.50 4.31
C GLU A 226 4.00 21.56 3.21
N LYS A 227 5.24 21.07 3.35
CA LYS A 227 5.84 20.09 2.46
C LYS A 227 5.24 18.68 2.64
N PHE A 228 4.89 18.33 3.87
CA PHE A 228 4.37 17.00 4.23
C PHE A 228 3.01 17.08 4.95
N PRO A 229 1.96 17.56 4.28
CA PRO A 229 0.66 17.79 4.91
C PRO A 229 0.01 16.51 5.46
N GLU A 230 0.31 15.35 4.87
CA GLU A 230 -0.20 14.05 5.30
C GLU A 230 0.52 13.52 6.57
N HIS A 231 1.72 14.04 6.88
CA HIS A 231 2.58 13.58 7.97
C HIS A 231 2.74 14.60 9.10
N ARG A 232 1.82 15.56 9.24
CA ARG A 232 1.90 16.64 10.26
C ARG A 232 2.04 16.12 11.69
N SER A 233 1.54 14.92 11.98
CA SER A 233 1.62 14.30 13.30
C SER A 233 2.85 13.42 13.50
N ALA A 234 3.77 13.36 12.53
CA ALA A 234 5.04 12.66 12.71
C ALA A 234 5.92 13.39 13.74
N PHE A 235 6.61 12.62 14.56
CA PHE A 235 7.56 13.18 15.56
C PHE A 235 8.86 13.64 14.91
N SER A 236 9.35 12.90 13.90
CA SER A 236 10.54 13.26 13.14
C SER A 236 10.53 12.67 11.74
N VAL A 237 11.35 13.22 10.86
CA VAL A 237 11.54 12.75 9.49
C VAL A 237 13.02 12.65 9.16
N HIS A 238 13.40 11.57 8.46
CA HIS A 238 14.71 11.40 7.85
C HIS A 238 14.55 11.44 6.32
N GLU A 239 15.40 12.23 5.67
CA GLU A 239 15.60 12.20 4.24
C GLU A 239 16.72 11.22 3.93
N VAL A 240 16.51 10.30 3.00
CA VAL A 240 17.52 9.34 2.56
C VAL A 240 17.81 9.57 1.08
N ASP A 241 19.03 9.96 0.78
CA ASP A 241 19.57 10.08 -0.57
C ASP A 241 20.01 8.70 -1.08
N VAL A 242 19.53 8.35 -2.28
CA VAL A 242 19.90 7.15 -3.01
C VAL A 242 20.64 7.60 -4.27
N THR A 243 21.95 7.39 -4.31
CA THR A 243 22.76 7.67 -5.50
C THR A 243 23.15 6.35 -6.17
N ILE A 244 22.80 6.22 -7.43
CA ILE A 244 23.12 5.09 -8.29
C ILE A 244 24.22 5.53 -9.24
N GLU A 245 25.38 4.91 -9.14
CA GLU A 245 26.52 5.19 -10.01
C GLU A 245 26.41 4.45 -11.34
N PRO A 246 27.09 4.92 -12.40
CA PRO A 246 27.12 4.26 -13.70
C PRO A 246 27.60 2.81 -13.64
N GLY A 247 27.15 1.99 -14.59
CA GLY A 247 27.62 0.61 -14.77
C GLY A 247 26.76 -0.45 -14.12
N LEU A 248 25.46 -0.18 -13.87
CA LEU A 248 24.49 -1.21 -13.51
C LEU A 248 24.31 -2.22 -14.65
N GLN A 249 23.91 -3.43 -14.32
CA GLN A 249 23.56 -4.44 -15.31
C GLN A 249 22.33 -4.00 -16.11
N LEU A 250 22.39 -4.14 -17.43
CA LEU A 250 21.28 -3.81 -18.32
C LEU A 250 20.08 -4.72 -18.08
N GLY A 251 18.87 -4.16 -18.24
CA GLY A 251 17.61 -4.86 -18.10
C GLY A 251 16.79 -4.40 -16.93
N LEU A 252 15.90 -5.26 -16.43
CA LEU A 252 15.06 -4.94 -15.27
C LEU A 252 15.87 -5.02 -13.97
N LEU A 253 15.85 -3.93 -13.22
CA LEU A 253 16.33 -3.84 -11.87
C LEU A 253 15.14 -4.02 -10.92
N ASN A 254 15.18 -5.10 -10.15
CA ASN A 254 14.24 -5.40 -9.09
C ASN A 254 15.07 -5.64 -7.83
N SER A 255 15.15 -4.64 -6.98
CA SER A 255 15.97 -4.68 -5.78
C SER A 255 15.21 -4.11 -4.58
N ARG A 256 15.86 -4.08 -3.44
CA ARG A 256 15.28 -3.62 -2.19
C ARG A 256 16.35 -2.94 -1.36
N ILE A 257 16.00 -1.80 -0.79
CA ILE A 257 16.78 -1.17 0.28
C ILE A 257 16.23 -1.70 1.59
N THR A 258 17.10 -2.24 2.43
CA THR A 258 16.75 -2.62 3.81
C THR A 258 17.58 -1.79 4.77
N PHE A 259 16.98 -1.41 5.88
CA PHE A 259 17.66 -0.65 6.93
C PHE A 259 17.00 -0.92 8.28
N ALA A 260 17.73 -0.66 9.32
CA ALA A 260 17.30 -0.84 10.69
C ALA A 260 17.19 0.53 11.38
N THR A 261 16.58 0.53 12.55
CA THR A 261 16.57 1.68 13.45
C THR A 261 17.32 1.33 14.73
N ASP A 262 17.56 2.33 15.57
CA ASP A 262 18.06 2.10 16.94
C ASP A 262 17.05 1.35 17.83
N LEU A 263 15.88 0.98 17.28
CA LEU A 263 14.76 0.26 17.90
C LEU A 263 14.59 -1.17 17.39
N ASP A 264 15.62 -1.79 16.88
CA ASP A 264 15.59 -3.08 16.16
C ASP A 264 14.74 -4.17 16.81
N GLU A 265 14.83 -4.32 18.14
CA GLU A 265 14.07 -5.34 18.87
C GLU A 265 12.55 -5.12 18.83
N GLN A 266 12.11 -3.88 18.60
CA GLN A 266 10.69 -3.50 18.62
C GLN A 266 10.08 -3.36 17.24
N VAL A 267 10.88 -2.97 16.24
CA VAL A 267 10.42 -2.58 14.91
C VAL A 267 10.86 -3.56 13.83
N GLY A 268 12.03 -4.19 14.02
CA GLY A 268 12.66 -5.03 13.01
C GLY A 268 13.27 -4.23 11.85
N THR A 269 13.48 -4.92 10.73
CA THR A 269 14.07 -4.33 9.53
C THR A 269 12.98 -3.68 8.67
N LEU A 270 13.22 -2.44 8.27
CA LEU A 270 12.38 -1.70 7.32
C LEU A 270 12.87 -1.99 5.89
N GLU A 271 11.93 -2.03 4.94
CA GLU A 271 12.20 -2.38 3.55
C GLU A 271 11.55 -1.38 2.60
N LEU A 272 12.29 -1.00 1.55
CA LEU A 272 11.80 -0.17 0.45
C LEU A 272 12.08 -0.88 -0.88
N PRO A 273 11.07 -1.29 -1.65
CA PRO A 273 11.25 -1.80 -3.01
C PRO A 273 11.83 -0.74 -3.94
N VAL A 274 12.71 -1.16 -4.85
CA VAL A 274 13.29 -0.30 -5.88
C VAL A 274 13.17 -1.00 -7.22
N THR A 275 12.55 -0.31 -8.17
CA THR A 275 12.36 -0.83 -9.52
C THR A 275 12.90 0.15 -10.57
N ALA A 276 13.54 -0.38 -11.61
CA ALA A 276 14.02 0.39 -12.75
C ALA A 276 14.13 -0.48 -14.00
N ARG A 277 14.26 0.16 -15.14
CA ARG A 277 14.77 -0.45 -16.36
C ARG A 277 16.09 0.23 -16.73
N VAL A 278 17.18 -0.50 -16.60
CA VAL A 278 18.51 -0.01 -16.96
C VAL A 278 18.69 -0.17 -18.47
N ALA A 279 18.75 0.93 -19.19
CA ALA A 279 19.00 1.00 -20.62
C ALA A 279 20.42 1.51 -20.91
N GLY A 280 20.95 1.22 -22.08
CA GLY A 280 22.26 1.68 -22.49
C GLY A 280 22.52 1.43 -23.98
N ASP A 281 23.79 1.40 -24.31
CA ASP A 281 24.26 1.23 -25.70
C ASP A 281 24.00 -0.17 -26.27
N PHE A 282 23.48 -1.08 -25.45
CA PHE A 282 23.21 -2.45 -25.83
C PHE A 282 21.71 -2.74 -25.84
N THR A 283 21.23 -3.33 -26.92
CA THR A 283 19.82 -3.74 -27.03
C THR A 283 19.75 -5.08 -27.75
N PHE A 284 18.98 -6.03 -27.21
CA PHE A 284 18.65 -7.24 -27.92
C PHE A 284 17.44 -6.99 -28.83
N VAL A 285 17.57 -7.44 -30.08
CA VAL A 285 16.52 -7.38 -31.09
C VAL A 285 16.28 -8.79 -31.62
N GLY A 286 15.06 -9.29 -31.52
CA GLY A 286 14.68 -10.63 -31.95
C GLY A 286 13.30 -10.67 -32.58
N GLY A 287 12.94 -11.84 -33.13
CA GLY A 287 11.60 -12.12 -33.65
C GLY A 287 10.57 -12.36 -32.53
N PRO A 288 9.41 -12.98 -32.85
CA PRO A 288 8.32 -13.22 -31.90
C PRO A 288 8.69 -14.06 -30.69
N SER A 289 9.79 -14.82 -30.78
CA SER A 289 10.30 -15.64 -29.67
C SER A 289 11.01 -14.83 -28.59
N TYR A 290 11.29 -13.55 -28.81
CA TYR A 290 11.98 -12.71 -27.84
C TYR A 290 11.04 -11.69 -27.19
N ASP A 291 10.95 -11.76 -25.88
CA ASP A 291 10.22 -10.79 -25.05
C ASP A 291 11.18 -9.72 -24.52
N SER A 292 11.17 -8.56 -25.15
CA SER A 292 12.09 -7.45 -24.83
C SER A 292 11.82 -6.80 -23.48
N ARG A 293 10.59 -6.91 -22.95
CA ARG A 293 10.25 -6.35 -21.62
C ARG A 293 10.84 -7.17 -20.50
N LEU A 294 10.79 -8.50 -20.65
CA LEU A 294 11.31 -9.44 -19.66
C LEU A 294 12.77 -9.85 -19.94
N ASN A 295 13.31 -9.48 -21.09
CA ASN A 295 14.61 -9.93 -21.61
C ASN A 295 14.73 -11.46 -21.64
N VAL A 296 13.70 -12.11 -22.21
CA VAL A 296 13.56 -13.58 -22.26
C VAL A 296 13.43 -14.05 -23.69
N LEU A 297 14.30 -14.97 -24.10
CA LEU A 297 14.19 -15.75 -25.31
C LEU A 297 13.37 -17.01 -25.02
N LYS A 298 12.26 -17.22 -25.73
CA LYS A 298 11.30 -18.30 -25.53
C LYS A 298 11.43 -19.35 -26.62
N PHE A 299 11.95 -20.53 -26.29
CA PHE A 299 11.93 -21.71 -27.17
C PHE A 299 10.62 -22.50 -27.05
N GLY A 300 9.98 -22.41 -25.88
CA GLY A 300 8.83 -23.26 -25.56
C GLY A 300 9.28 -24.72 -25.34
N THR A 301 8.46 -25.67 -25.83
CA THR A 301 8.77 -27.10 -25.73
C THR A 301 9.38 -27.56 -27.06
N VAL A 302 10.59 -28.10 -26.97
CA VAL A 302 11.37 -28.62 -28.10
C VAL A 302 11.50 -30.15 -27.97
N LYS A 303 11.21 -30.88 -29.03
CA LYS A 303 11.47 -32.34 -29.09
C LYS A 303 12.96 -32.56 -29.32
N SER A 304 13.57 -33.40 -28.52
CA SER A 304 14.99 -33.76 -28.58
C SER A 304 15.36 -34.32 -30.00
N SER A 305 14.47 -35.09 -30.62
CA SER A 305 14.67 -35.65 -31.95
C SER A 305 14.72 -34.59 -33.07
N GLU A 306 14.08 -33.45 -32.87
CA GLU A 306 13.93 -32.39 -33.90
C GLU A 306 14.98 -31.29 -33.73
N GLY A 307 15.28 -30.91 -32.44
CA GLY A 307 16.07 -29.74 -32.11
C GLY A 307 15.32 -28.44 -32.44
N ALA A 308 15.94 -27.31 -32.21
CA ALA A 308 15.39 -25.99 -32.56
C ALA A 308 16.49 -24.94 -32.70
N GLU A 309 16.20 -23.91 -33.49
CA GLU A 309 17.10 -22.77 -33.69
C GLU A 309 16.34 -21.46 -33.62
N VAL A 310 16.87 -20.48 -32.93
CA VAL A 310 16.34 -19.12 -32.88
C VAL A 310 17.48 -18.13 -33.12
N GLY A 311 17.27 -17.21 -34.05
CA GLY A 311 18.17 -16.08 -34.32
C GLY A 311 17.69 -14.81 -33.67
N MET A 312 18.63 -14.02 -33.13
CA MET A 312 18.41 -12.66 -32.70
C MET A 312 19.68 -11.84 -32.92
N SER A 313 19.66 -10.56 -32.64
CA SER A 313 20.84 -9.69 -32.72
C SER A 313 21.06 -8.94 -31.43
N LEU A 314 22.30 -8.84 -31.01
CA LEU A 314 22.75 -7.82 -30.09
C LEU A 314 23.09 -6.57 -30.91
N VAL A 315 22.41 -5.46 -30.62
CA VAL A 315 22.63 -4.16 -31.26
C VAL A 315 23.44 -3.31 -30.31
N VAL A 316 24.52 -2.77 -30.80
CA VAL A 316 25.40 -1.85 -30.05
C VAL A 316 25.40 -0.50 -30.74
N GLN A 317 25.20 0.56 -29.94
CA GLN A 317 25.24 1.97 -30.36
C GLN A 317 26.20 2.77 -29.47
N GLY A 318 26.29 4.06 -29.69
CA GLY A 318 27.16 4.93 -28.90
C GLY A 318 28.61 4.94 -29.37
N ASP A 319 29.46 5.71 -28.69
CA ASP A 319 30.84 6.02 -29.12
C ASP A 319 31.78 4.82 -29.07
N GLN A 320 31.52 3.85 -28.18
CA GLN A 320 32.33 2.65 -28.04
C GLN A 320 31.92 1.48 -28.94
N ARG A 321 30.85 1.62 -29.76
CA ARG A 321 30.30 0.54 -30.59
C ARG A 321 31.29 -0.21 -31.44
N ASP A 322 32.28 0.53 -32.00
CA ASP A 322 33.28 -0.04 -32.92
C ASP A 322 34.30 -0.93 -32.20
N GLN A 323 34.54 -0.66 -30.93
CA GLN A 323 35.45 -1.41 -30.06
C GLN A 323 34.80 -2.67 -29.45
N VAL A 324 33.48 -2.70 -29.37
CA VAL A 324 32.76 -3.81 -28.74
C VAL A 324 32.97 -5.09 -29.52
N ALA A 325 33.35 -6.15 -28.79
CA ALA A 325 33.46 -7.53 -29.26
C ALA A 325 32.84 -8.46 -28.21
N PRO A 326 31.57 -8.84 -28.35
CA PRO A 326 30.89 -9.70 -27.42
C PRO A 326 31.36 -11.16 -27.52
N GLU A 327 31.63 -11.81 -26.40
CA GLU A 327 32.04 -13.20 -26.29
C GLU A 327 31.08 -13.96 -25.36
N VAL A 328 30.61 -15.15 -25.76
CA VAL A 328 29.78 -16.02 -24.93
C VAL A 328 30.64 -16.65 -23.84
N VAL A 329 30.36 -16.34 -22.58
CA VAL A 329 31.12 -16.88 -21.44
C VAL A 329 30.34 -17.88 -20.61
N THR A 330 29.02 -17.80 -20.59
CA THR A 330 28.18 -18.72 -19.85
C THR A 330 26.92 -19.06 -20.63
N VAL A 331 26.60 -20.35 -20.69
CA VAL A 331 25.34 -20.89 -21.24
C VAL A 331 24.75 -21.85 -20.24
N ARG A 332 23.51 -21.66 -19.85
CA ARG A 332 22.75 -22.55 -19.01
C ARG A 332 21.36 -22.84 -19.62
N PRO A 333 21.00 -24.10 -19.91
CA PRO A 333 21.80 -25.34 -19.71
C PRO A 333 22.87 -25.50 -20.80
N SER A 334 24.09 -25.81 -20.41
CA SER A 334 25.23 -25.91 -21.33
C SER A 334 25.23 -27.20 -22.18
N ASP A 335 24.50 -28.22 -21.76
CA ASP A 335 24.36 -29.52 -22.41
C ASP A 335 23.19 -29.56 -23.41
N ALA A 336 22.23 -28.66 -23.29
CA ALA A 336 21.04 -28.59 -24.14
C ALA A 336 20.94 -27.32 -25.00
N LEU A 337 21.76 -26.32 -24.76
CA LEU A 337 21.73 -25.06 -25.49
C LEU A 337 23.15 -24.67 -25.95
N LYS A 338 23.29 -24.32 -27.22
CA LYS A 338 24.50 -23.70 -27.81
C LYS A 338 24.20 -22.30 -28.26
N VAL A 339 25.18 -21.40 -28.10
CA VAL A 339 25.06 -20.03 -28.54
C VAL A 339 26.32 -19.62 -29.29
N THR A 340 26.15 -19.01 -30.45
CA THR A 340 27.26 -18.51 -31.27
C THR A 340 27.01 -17.05 -31.64
N VAL A 341 28.10 -16.26 -31.65
CA VAL A 341 28.11 -14.88 -32.13
C VAL A 341 28.61 -14.90 -33.58
N GLY A 342 27.81 -14.36 -34.49
CA GLY A 342 28.17 -14.24 -35.91
C GLY A 342 28.95 -12.96 -36.21
N GLU A 343 29.38 -12.83 -37.47
CA GLU A 343 30.09 -11.64 -37.95
C GLU A 343 29.24 -10.37 -37.82
N PRO A 344 29.80 -9.31 -37.25
CA PRO A 344 29.07 -8.08 -37.05
C PRO A 344 28.77 -7.35 -38.34
N LYS A 345 27.61 -6.63 -38.36
CA LYS A 345 27.20 -5.78 -39.48
C LYS A 345 26.95 -4.36 -39.00
N LEU A 346 27.53 -3.38 -39.67
CA LEU A 346 27.25 -1.99 -39.40
C LEU A 346 26.07 -1.52 -40.27
N VAL A 347 25.05 -0.96 -39.65
CA VAL A 347 23.87 -0.38 -40.31
C VAL A 347 23.62 1.00 -39.70
N GLY A 348 23.95 2.05 -40.44
CA GLY A 348 23.96 3.42 -39.91
C GLY A 348 24.92 3.56 -38.73
N GLU A 349 24.43 4.09 -37.65
CA GLU A 349 25.21 4.29 -36.41
C GLU A 349 25.11 3.10 -35.44
N ARG A 350 24.60 1.94 -35.88
CA ARG A 350 24.39 0.76 -35.06
C ARG A 350 25.15 -0.44 -35.59
N LYS A 351 25.82 -1.15 -34.67
CA LYS A 351 26.55 -2.38 -34.96
C LYS A 351 25.74 -3.57 -34.48
N TYR A 352 25.40 -4.48 -35.40
CA TYR A 352 24.58 -5.64 -35.15
C TYR A 352 25.45 -6.89 -35.08
N PHE A 353 25.39 -7.61 -33.95
CA PHE A 353 26.03 -8.91 -33.74
C PHE A 353 24.93 -9.99 -33.85
N PRO A 354 24.86 -10.76 -34.91
CA PRO A 354 23.93 -11.88 -35.03
C PRO A 354 24.24 -12.91 -33.92
N LEU A 355 23.22 -13.32 -33.18
CA LEU A 355 23.30 -14.36 -32.17
C LEU A 355 22.44 -15.54 -32.61
N LYS A 356 23.02 -16.72 -32.71
CA LYS A 356 22.35 -17.95 -33.01
C LYS A 356 22.26 -18.78 -31.72
N PHE A 357 21.04 -19.09 -31.33
CA PHE A 357 20.72 -19.98 -30.23
C PHE A 357 20.22 -21.31 -30.82
N GLU A 358 20.83 -22.41 -30.45
CA GLU A 358 20.54 -23.72 -30.98
C GLU A 358 20.35 -24.75 -29.87
N VAL A 359 19.22 -25.45 -29.92
CA VAL A 359 19.00 -26.72 -29.22
C VAL A 359 19.34 -27.84 -30.16
N PRO A 360 20.48 -28.53 -30.02
CA PRO A 360 20.90 -29.55 -30.96
C PRO A 360 19.97 -30.76 -30.90
N LYS A 361 19.91 -31.51 -32.03
CA LYS A 361 19.22 -32.81 -32.05
C LYS A 361 19.91 -33.74 -31.08
N GLY A 362 19.14 -34.48 -30.31
CA GLY A 362 19.66 -35.34 -29.23
C GLY A 362 19.97 -34.65 -27.95
N ALA A 363 19.62 -33.36 -27.77
CA ALA A 363 19.79 -32.67 -26.53
C ALA A 363 19.07 -33.37 -25.36
N PRO A 364 19.66 -33.40 -24.16
CA PRO A 364 19.06 -34.06 -22.99
C PRO A 364 17.76 -33.38 -22.56
N GLU A 365 16.88 -34.13 -21.93
CA GLU A 365 15.66 -33.59 -21.32
C GLU A 365 16.04 -32.55 -20.28
N THR A 366 15.35 -31.42 -20.34
CA THR A 366 15.62 -30.30 -19.42
C THR A 366 14.39 -29.40 -19.26
N HIS A 367 14.27 -28.73 -18.12
CA HIS A 367 13.14 -27.88 -17.78
C HIS A 367 13.62 -26.54 -17.22
N PHE A 368 13.58 -25.50 -18.06
CA PHE A 368 13.90 -24.13 -17.70
C PHE A 368 12.74 -23.22 -18.10
N SER A 369 11.56 -23.43 -17.51
CA SER A 369 10.32 -22.74 -17.89
C SER A 369 9.38 -22.47 -16.72
N GLY A 370 9.91 -22.30 -15.51
CA GLY A 370 9.14 -21.95 -14.32
C GLY A 370 8.45 -20.58 -14.40
N ALA A 371 7.82 -20.16 -13.31
CA ALA A 371 7.10 -18.90 -13.24
C ALA A 371 8.01 -17.69 -12.96
N SER A 372 9.26 -17.91 -12.55
CA SER A 372 10.22 -16.88 -12.15
C SER A 372 11.45 -16.89 -13.07
N PRO A 373 12.08 -15.74 -13.35
CA PRO A 373 13.36 -15.68 -14.06
C PRO A 373 14.48 -16.54 -13.45
N LYS A 374 14.42 -16.86 -12.16
CA LYS A 374 15.36 -17.79 -11.51
C LYS A 374 15.26 -19.24 -12.02
N ASP A 375 14.10 -19.61 -12.55
CA ASP A 375 13.81 -20.92 -13.09
C ASP A 375 14.19 -21.05 -14.57
N PHE A 376 14.62 -19.96 -15.19
CA PHE A 376 15.02 -19.93 -16.60
C PHE A 376 16.50 -20.30 -16.79
N GLY A 377 16.82 -20.71 -17.98
CA GLY A 377 18.19 -20.74 -18.46
C GLY A 377 18.73 -19.31 -18.60
N SER A 378 20.03 -19.20 -18.83
CA SER A 378 20.69 -17.91 -19.02
C SER A 378 21.87 -18.02 -19.96
N VAL A 379 22.09 -16.96 -20.74
CA VAL A 379 23.29 -16.77 -21.53
C VAL A 379 23.94 -15.47 -21.12
N VAL A 380 25.24 -15.50 -20.81
CA VAL A 380 26.01 -14.32 -20.45
C VAL A 380 27.05 -14.07 -21.54
N LEU A 381 27.06 -12.86 -22.04
CA LEU A 381 28.04 -12.36 -22.98
C LEU A 381 28.94 -11.35 -22.25
N LYS A 382 30.25 -11.57 -22.31
CA LYS A 382 31.25 -10.60 -21.86
C LYS A 382 31.48 -9.60 -22.97
N THR A 383 31.68 -8.34 -22.57
CA THR A 383 32.06 -7.27 -23.51
C THR A 383 33.32 -6.57 -23.03
N ASN A 384 33.97 -5.87 -23.91
CA ASN A 384 35.10 -4.98 -23.59
C ASN A 384 34.69 -3.52 -23.45
N HIS A 385 33.39 -3.23 -23.35
CA HIS A 385 32.86 -1.90 -23.07
C HIS A 385 33.26 -1.43 -21.66
N ASP A 386 33.58 -0.14 -21.49
CA ASP A 386 34.13 0.36 -20.22
C ASP A 386 33.21 0.17 -19.02
N LEU A 387 31.91 0.41 -19.18
CA LEU A 387 30.90 0.34 -18.12
C LEU A 387 30.12 -0.97 -18.10
N VAL A 388 29.85 -1.55 -19.27
CA VAL A 388 29.02 -2.75 -19.42
C VAL A 388 29.93 -3.95 -19.71
N LYS A 389 30.48 -4.56 -18.68
CA LYS A 389 31.40 -5.71 -18.83
C LYS A 389 30.69 -6.99 -19.19
N GLU A 390 29.46 -7.15 -18.79
CA GLU A 390 28.62 -8.33 -19.05
C GLU A 390 27.19 -7.92 -19.41
N ILE A 391 26.60 -8.66 -20.32
CA ILE A 391 25.19 -8.58 -20.66
C ILE A 391 24.60 -9.99 -20.60
N SER A 392 23.37 -10.11 -20.15
CA SER A 392 22.71 -11.42 -20.02
C SER A 392 21.34 -11.42 -20.67
N ILE A 393 20.92 -12.59 -21.10
CA ILE A 393 19.58 -12.89 -21.58
C ILE A 393 19.07 -14.15 -20.89
N HIS A 394 17.83 -14.16 -20.48
CA HIS A 394 17.17 -15.35 -19.96
C HIS A 394 16.64 -16.21 -21.11
N VAL A 395 16.64 -17.52 -20.90
CA VAL A 395 16.15 -18.47 -21.91
C VAL A 395 15.11 -19.39 -21.28
N GLN A 396 13.90 -19.35 -21.81
CA GLN A 396 12.82 -20.26 -21.43
C GLN A 396 12.82 -21.45 -22.39
N LEU A 397 13.13 -22.64 -21.88
CA LEU A 397 13.35 -23.84 -22.68
C LEU A 397 12.89 -25.08 -21.94
N ASN A 398 12.08 -25.91 -22.60
CA ASN A 398 11.82 -27.31 -22.22
C ASN A 398 12.25 -28.23 -23.35
N VAL A 399 13.10 -29.22 -23.06
CA VAL A 399 13.43 -30.28 -23.99
C VAL A 399 12.75 -31.57 -23.51
N VAL A 400 11.99 -32.15 -24.40
CA VAL A 400 11.26 -33.42 -24.17
C VAL A 400 11.72 -34.48 -25.17
N LYS A 401 11.53 -35.76 -24.85
CA LYS A 401 11.81 -36.86 -25.75
C LYS A 401 10.99 -36.83 -27.04
#